data_245816e8360ccbd47a7b2d51b61eaf34
#
_entry.id   245816e8360ccbd47a7b2d51b61eaf34
#
_cell.length_a   1.000
_cell.length_b   1.000
_cell.length_c   1.000
_cell.angle_alpha   90.00
_cell.angle_beta   90.00
_cell.angle_gamma   90.00
#
_symmetry.space_group_name_H-M   'P 1'
#
loop_
_entity.id
_entity.type
_entity.pdbx_description
1 polymer ?
#
loop_
_entity_poly.entity_id
_entity_poly.type
_entity_poly.pdbx_seq_one_letter_code
_entity_poly.pdbx_strand_id
1 'polypeptide(L)'
;VITRGYCLVLLLLGIIAYLWDKRKDKYITFTILTILLLSLESYTFFIAGSIYLINIIEYIKDYLKTKKHNKKQLICLIVIFFAFLLTTLYVMPRSDNTFVTPLIIYFISNSFVTTFNSPYVLKIIATIIIVFIIMKLLLKKQEKILEAGILILPLILFMMFGYSNYWHNGLFFLLIIFIGWIHNYQDIKLFNIFIVLVCIVQIPWSISSSIYEYKETYSPAKEVVEFIKEHDYKNMKIYGLEFYECAMNAYFDENIFYNWNKDLRFFYWSKKSDFYNYKIDAKSLIKNDVDMIIVTPTYMKYDRDKLIEYYDEYIFRGDTIYDVIIPNDAEVINVDEEKGIYR
;
A
#
# COMPACT_ATOMS: atom_id res chain seq x y z
N VAL A 1 -0.09 2.36 -12.51
CA VAL A 1 0.85 2.99 -11.55
C VAL A 1 0.12 3.23 -10.25
N ILE A 2 0.47 2.48 -9.22
CA ILE A 2 -0.05 2.73 -7.87
C ILE A 2 0.68 3.96 -7.34
N THR A 3 0.14 5.14 -7.60
CA THR A 3 0.66 6.41 -7.06
C THR A 3 0.36 6.47 -5.57
N ARG A 4 1.33 6.08 -4.75
CA ARG A 4 1.27 6.24 -3.30
C ARG A 4 2.23 7.34 -2.86
N GLY A 5 1.97 7.93 -1.70
CA GLY A 5 2.78 9.04 -1.16
C GLY A 5 4.23 8.70 -0.80
N TYR A 6 4.77 7.54 -1.18
CA TYR A 6 6.12 7.09 -0.76
C TYR A 6 7.27 8.01 -1.19
N CYS A 7 7.14 8.65 -2.35
CA CYS A 7 8.14 9.65 -2.76
C CYS A 7 8.15 10.85 -1.79
N LEU A 8 6.98 11.28 -1.32
CA LEU A 8 6.87 12.34 -0.33
C LEU A 8 7.37 11.88 1.05
N VAL A 9 7.13 10.63 1.42
CA VAL A 9 7.67 10.05 2.66
C VAL A 9 9.19 10.09 2.62
N LEU A 10 9.82 9.63 1.53
CA LEU A 10 11.26 9.65 1.35
C LEU A 10 11.82 11.09 1.45
N LEU A 11 11.18 12.03 0.75
CA LEU A 11 11.56 13.44 0.78
C LEU A 11 11.47 14.02 2.20
N LEU A 12 10.35 13.81 2.90
CA LEU A 12 10.15 14.34 4.26
C LEU A 12 11.11 13.70 5.25
N LEU A 13 11.33 12.40 5.21
CA LEU A 13 12.33 11.74 6.06
C LEU A 13 13.74 12.27 5.79
N GLY A 14 14.10 12.49 4.52
CA GLY A 14 15.38 13.10 4.14
C GLY A 14 15.55 14.50 4.73
N ILE A 15 14.54 15.37 4.61
CA ILE A 15 14.58 16.73 5.18
C ILE A 15 14.61 16.69 6.72
N ILE A 16 13.83 15.82 7.35
CA ILE A 16 13.84 15.63 8.80
C ILE A 16 15.22 15.15 9.26
N ALA A 17 15.81 14.17 8.57
CA ALA A 17 17.16 13.68 8.88
C ALA A 17 18.21 14.78 8.75
N TYR A 18 18.16 15.58 7.68
CA TYR A 18 19.07 16.72 7.49
C TYR A 18 18.96 17.78 8.60
N LEU A 19 17.74 17.97 9.12
CA LEU A 19 17.48 18.93 10.20
C LEU A 19 17.60 18.32 11.60
N TRP A 20 17.88 17.04 11.74
CA TRP A 20 17.81 16.31 13.01
C TRP A 20 18.62 16.98 14.11
N ASP A 21 19.88 17.29 13.86
CA ASP A 21 20.76 17.91 14.85
C ASP A 21 20.38 19.37 15.15
N LYS A 22 19.72 20.04 14.19
CA LYS A 22 19.25 21.43 14.30
C LYS A 22 17.82 21.57 14.78
N ARG A 23 17.15 20.44 15.14
CA ARG A 23 15.72 20.45 15.50
C ARG A 23 15.38 21.35 16.69
N LYS A 24 16.33 21.50 17.62
CA LYS A 24 16.17 22.37 18.79
C LYS A 24 16.21 23.87 18.45
N ASP A 25 16.79 24.24 17.33
CA ASP A 25 16.82 25.62 16.85
C ASP A 25 15.65 25.91 15.89
N LYS A 26 15.17 24.88 15.20
CA LYS A 26 14.16 24.96 14.15
C LYS A 26 12.84 24.26 14.50
N TYR A 27 12.38 24.43 15.75
CA TYR A 27 11.17 23.77 16.26
C TYR A 27 9.96 23.90 15.33
N ILE A 28 9.66 25.09 14.79
CA ILE A 28 8.49 25.31 13.94
C ILE A 28 8.60 24.50 12.65
N THR A 29 9.72 24.58 11.96
CA THR A 29 9.96 23.83 10.71
C THR A 29 9.85 22.32 10.98
N PHE A 30 10.46 21.85 12.05
CA PHE A 30 10.44 20.44 12.42
C PHE A 30 9.04 19.96 12.79
N THR A 31 8.25 20.81 13.46
CA THR A 31 6.82 20.57 13.75
C THR A 31 6.00 20.41 12.47
N ILE A 32 6.14 21.35 11.53
CA ILE A 32 5.44 21.30 10.24
C ILE A 32 5.78 20.00 9.48
N LEU A 33 7.07 19.66 9.41
CA LEU A 33 7.51 18.43 8.72
C LEU A 33 6.96 17.16 9.39
N THR A 34 6.91 17.12 10.74
CA THR A 34 6.34 16.00 11.48
C THR A 34 4.84 15.86 11.23
N ILE A 35 4.10 16.98 11.17
CA ILE A 35 2.66 16.98 10.87
C ILE A 35 2.42 16.57 9.42
N LEU A 36 3.21 17.04 8.47
CA LEU A 36 3.11 16.59 7.08
C LEU A 36 3.36 15.09 6.96
N LEU A 37 4.41 14.58 7.60
CA LEU A 37 4.70 13.14 7.62
C LEU A 37 3.55 12.33 8.24
N LEU A 38 2.97 12.82 9.33
CA LEU A 38 1.82 12.23 10.02
C LEU A 38 0.60 12.06 9.10
N SER A 39 0.41 13.01 8.17
CA SER A 39 -0.80 13.10 7.34
C SER A 39 -0.72 12.31 6.02
N LEU A 40 0.43 11.71 5.70
CA LEU A 40 0.62 11.07 4.39
C LEU A 40 -0.01 9.67 4.30
N GLU A 41 0.30 8.82 5.26
CA GLU A 41 -0.05 7.39 5.21
C GLU A 41 -0.21 6.83 6.63
N SER A 42 -1.01 5.77 6.80
CA SER A 42 -1.19 5.12 8.10
C SER A 42 0.12 4.60 8.73
N TYR A 43 1.09 4.22 7.92
CA TYR A 43 2.41 3.76 8.40
C TYR A 43 3.28 4.92 8.86
N THR A 44 3.20 6.07 8.19
CA THR A 44 3.95 7.27 8.59
C THR A 44 3.43 7.87 9.88
N PHE A 45 2.18 7.57 10.27
CA PHE A 45 1.63 7.88 11.58
C PHE A 45 2.54 7.32 12.70
N PHE A 46 2.98 6.06 12.59
CA PHE A 46 3.84 5.43 13.59
C PHE A 46 5.26 6.02 13.57
N ILE A 47 5.80 6.33 12.40
CA ILE A 47 7.11 6.97 12.26
C ILE A 47 7.08 8.38 12.86
N ALA A 48 6.08 9.18 12.50
CA ALA A 48 5.89 10.53 13.05
C ALA A 48 5.65 10.51 14.57
N GLY A 49 4.88 9.50 15.06
CA GLY A 49 4.66 9.27 16.48
C GLY A 49 5.94 8.96 17.24
N SER A 50 6.82 8.16 16.66
CA SER A 50 8.12 7.84 17.21
C SER A 50 9.01 9.08 17.29
N ILE A 51 9.06 9.90 16.23
CA ILE A 51 9.80 11.18 16.19
C ILE A 51 9.23 12.12 17.26
N TYR A 52 7.92 12.22 17.39
CA TYR A 52 7.26 13.02 18.41
C TYR A 52 7.63 12.56 19.83
N LEU A 53 7.59 11.25 20.08
CA LEU A 53 7.96 10.67 21.39
C LEU A 53 9.41 10.98 21.75
N ILE A 54 10.35 10.90 20.80
CA ILE A 54 11.75 11.30 21.03
C ILE A 54 11.84 12.77 21.45
N ASN A 55 11.11 13.67 20.77
CA ASN A 55 11.09 15.08 21.13
C ASN A 55 10.49 15.35 22.52
N ILE A 56 9.47 14.58 22.94
CA ILE A 56 8.94 14.64 24.31
C ILE A 56 10.00 14.21 25.32
N ILE A 57 10.66 13.09 25.08
CA ILE A 57 11.70 12.57 25.98
C ILE A 57 12.84 13.59 26.12
N GLU A 58 13.26 14.21 25.04
CA GLU A 58 14.29 15.26 25.07
C GLU A 58 13.82 16.50 25.85
N TYR A 59 12.59 16.95 25.60
CA TYR A 59 12.02 18.08 26.37
C TYR A 59 12.02 17.79 27.88
N ILE A 60 11.58 16.59 28.27
CA ILE A 60 11.58 16.18 29.68
C ILE A 60 12.99 16.14 30.25
N LYS A 61 13.97 15.58 29.54
CA LYS A 61 15.37 15.53 29.95
C LYS A 61 15.95 16.95 30.14
N ASP A 62 15.70 17.84 29.16
CA ASP A 62 16.18 19.23 29.24
C ASP A 62 15.52 19.99 30.40
N TYR A 63 14.22 19.78 30.64
CA TYR A 63 13.52 20.35 31.80
C TYR A 63 14.07 19.85 33.14
N LEU A 64 14.28 18.54 33.28
CA LEU A 64 14.80 17.95 34.52
C LEU A 64 16.22 18.47 34.82
N LYS A 65 17.03 18.72 33.79
CA LYS A 65 18.39 19.25 33.92
C LYS A 65 18.42 20.74 34.25
N THR A 66 17.60 21.54 33.58
CA THR A 66 17.67 23.01 33.65
C THR A 66 16.63 23.62 34.58
N LYS A 67 15.57 22.86 34.93
CA LYS A 67 14.36 23.32 35.64
C LYS A 67 13.65 24.50 34.95
N LYS A 68 13.93 24.74 33.65
CA LYS A 68 13.35 25.81 32.86
C LYS A 68 12.53 25.25 31.71
N HIS A 69 11.33 25.77 31.54
CA HIS A 69 10.47 25.42 30.41
C HIS A 69 10.86 26.18 29.15
N ASN A 70 11.18 25.47 28.09
CA ASN A 70 11.26 26.07 26.76
C ASN A 70 9.82 26.21 26.19
N LYS A 71 9.23 27.41 26.37
CA LYS A 71 7.85 27.68 25.94
C LYS A 71 7.59 27.38 24.47
N LYS A 72 8.56 27.73 23.59
CA LYS A 72 8.44 27.49 22.14
C LYS A 72 8.38 26.00 21.82
N GLN A 73 9.26 25.20 22.42
CA GLN A 73 9.25 23.74 22.25
C GLN A 73 7.95 23.13 22.80
N LEU A 74 7.49 23.56 23.96
CA LEU A 74 6.25 23.08 24.56
C LEU A 74 5.04 23.35 23.66
N ILE A 75 4.92 24.55 23.11
CA ILE A 75 3.84 24.91 22.17
C ILE A 75 3.90 23.99 20.95
N CYS A 76 5.08 23.78 20.36
CA CYS A 76 5.27 22.88 19.23
C CYS A 76 4.83 21.43 19.54
N LEU A 77 5.18 20.91 20.71
CA LEU A 77 4.74 19.58 21.16
C LEU A 77 3.22 19.50 21.32
N ILE A 78 2.58 20.54 21.88
CA ILE A 78 1.12 20.60 21.99
C ILE A 78 0.45 20.62 20.61
N VAL A 79 0.98 21.39 19.66
CA VAL A 79 0.44 21.44 18.29
C VAL A 79 0.54 20.07 17.61
N ILE A 80 1.68 19.38 17.73
CA ILE A 80 1.82 18.01 17.20
C ILE A 80 0.82 17.06 17.88
N PHE A 81 0.63 17.16 19.21
CA PHE A 81 -0.32 16.33 19.93
C PHE A 81 -1.75 16.48 19.39
N PHE A 82 -2.21 17.72 19.16
CA PHE A 82 -3.53 17.94 18.58
C PHE A 82 -3.62 17.44 17.13
N ALA A 83 -2.56 17.58 16.34
CA ALA A 83 -2.50 17.00 15.01
C ALA A 83 -2.61 15.46 15.07
N PHE A 84 -1.93 14.81 16.01
CA PHE A 84 -2.08 13.36 16.26
C PHE A 84 -3.50 12.99 16.64
N LEU A 85 -4.12 13.71 17.54
CA LEU A 85 -5.49 13.46 17.97
C LEU A 85 -6.47 13.54 16.78
N LEU A 86 -6.38 14.61 15.99
CA LEU A 86 -7.22 14.79 14.80
C LEU A 86 -6.98 13.69 13.75
N THR A 87 -5.70 13.36 13.48
CA THR A 87 -5.37 12.29 12.53
C THR A 87 -5.86 10.94 13.03
N THR A 88 -5.73 10.64 14.33
CA THR A 88 -6.25 9.40 14.91
C THR A 88 -7.76 9.29 14.72
N LEU A 89 -8.51 10.34 14.99
CA LEU A 89 -9.96 10.35 14.79
C LEU A 89 -10.36 10.14 13.33
N TYR A 90 -9.53 10.60 12.40
CA TYR A 90 -9.76 10.45 10.97
C TYR A 90 -9.34 9.08 10.42
N VAL A 91 -8.18 8.56 10.86
CA VAL A 91 -7.56 7.31 10.36
C VAL A 91 -8.05 6.08 11.12
N MET A 92 -8.68 6.27 12.30
CA MET A 92 -9.14 5.15 13.11
C MET A 92 -10.07 4.24 12.30
N PRO A 93 -9.73 2.95 12.14
CA PRO A 93 -10.56 2.04 11.36
C PRO A 93 -11.96 1.98 11.95
N ARG A 94 -12.97 2.18 11.11
CA ARG A 94 -14.36 2.01 11.53
C ARG A 94 -14.61 0.55 11.90
N SER A 95 -15.58 0.31 12.77
CA SER A 95 -15.93 -1.03 13.25
C SER A 95 -16.34 -2.01 12.13
N ASP A 96 -16.66 -1.48 10.95
CA ASP A 96 -17.04 -2.22 9.75
C ASP A 96 -15.90 -2.47 8.77
N ASN A 97 -14.67 -2.08 9.11
CA ASN A 97 -13.51 -2.34 8.27
C ASN A 97 -13.16 -3.85 8.28
N THR A 98 -12.96 -4.41 7.09
CA THR A 98 -12.68 -5.84 6.89
C THR A 98 -11.20 -6.19 6.96
N PHE A 99 -10.31 -5.19 7.09
CA PHE A 99 -8.89 -5.38 6.89
C PHE A 99 -8.15 -5.79 8.16
N VAL A 100 -7.82 -7.06 8.26
CA VAL A 100 -6.74 -7.58 9.12
C VAL A 100 -6.02 -8.66 8.32
N THR A 101 -4.89 -8.36 7.73
CA THR A 101 -4.01 -9.39 7.16
C THR A 101 -2.91 -9.69 8.17
N PRO A 102 -2.83 -10.93 8.69
CA PRO A 102 -1.77 -11.30 9.62
C PRO A 102 -0.41 -11.22 8.97
N LEU A 103 0.53 -10.72 9.72
CA LEU A 103 1.90 -10.55 9.30
C LEU A 103 2.64 -11.87 9.20
N ILE A 104 3.46 -11.95 8.19
CA ILE A 104 4.41 -13.02 8.00
C ILE A 104 5.80 -12.48 8.33
N ILE A 105 6.53 -13.16 9.23
CA ILE A 105 7.85 -12.75 9.78
C ILE A 105 8.87 -12.37 8.70
N TYR A 106 8.75 -12.90 7.50
CA TYR A 106 9.66 -12.59 6.40
C TYR A 106 9.43 -11.20 5.73
N PHE A 107 8.52 -10.35 6.27
CA PHE A 107 8.40 -8.97 5.76
C PHE A 107 9.75 -8.23 5.80
N ILE A 108 10.60 -8.54 6.78
CA ILE A 108 11.91 -7.92 6.94
C ILE A 108 12.79 -8.21 5.72
N SER A 109 12.86 -9.46 5.24
CA SER A 109 13.63 -9.76 4.04
C SER A 109 13.06 -9.05 2.81
N ASN A 110 11.74 -9.01 2.66
CA ASN A 110 11.08 -8.32 1.56
C ASN A 110 11.28 -6.79 1.57
N SER A 111 11.61 -6.22 2.74
CA SER A 111 11.91 -4.79 2.87
C SER A 111 13.25 -4.39 2.25
N PHE A 112 14.19 -5.32 2.15
CA PHE A 112 15.53 -5.06 1.64
C PHE A 112 15.79 -5.71 0.29
N VAL A 113 15.19 -6.85 0.05
CA VAL A 113 15.33 -7.62 -1.18
C VAL A 113 13.94 -8.09 -1.60
N THR A 114 13.51 -7.70 -2.78
CA THR A 114 12.23 -8.18 -3.31
C THR A 114 12.36 -9.65 -3.67
N THR A 115 11.74 -10.52 -2.87
CA THR A 115 11.92 -11.97 -2.97
C THR A 115 10.63 -12.70 -3.30
N PHE A 116 9.72 -12.07 -4.06
CA PHE A 116 8.36 -12.58 -4.31
C PHE A 116 8.32 -14.04 -4.73
N ASN A 117 9.16 -14.42 -5.67
CA ASN A 117 9.18 -15.76 -6.24
C ASN A 117 10.27 -16.67 -5.63
N SER A 118 10.96 -16.21 -4.57
CA SER A 118 11.98 -17.03 -3.95
C SER A 118 11.39 -18.08 -2.98
N PRO A 119 12.03 -19.25 -2.83
CA PRO A 119 11.60 -20.23 -1.86
C PRO A 119 11.49 -19.65 -0.43
N TYR A 120 10.50 -20.09 0.34
CA TYR A 120 10.25 -19.63 1.70
C TYR A 120 11.47 -19.72 2.63
N VAL A 121 12.25 -20.78 2.47
CA VAL A 121 13.50 -21.00 3.24
C VAL A 121 14.51 -19.86 3.00
N LEU A 122 14.67 -19.40 1.77
CA LEU A 122 15.58 -18.28 1.45
C LEU A 122 15.10 -16.96 2.07
N LYS A 123 13.80 -16.75 2.15
CA LYS A 123 13.22 -15.56 2.82
C LYS A 123 13.52 -15.57 4.32
N ILE A 124 13.43 -16.71 4.97
CA ILE A 124 13.77 -16.86 6.39
C ILE A 124 15.27 -16.60 6.61
N ILE A 125 16.12 -17.22 5.80
CA ILE A 125 17.59 -17.06 5.91
C ILE A 125 17.96 -15.58 5.73
N ALA A 126 17.43 -14.93 4.68
CA ALA A 126 17.65 -13.49 4.45
C ALA A 126 17.18 -12.64 5.63
N THR A 127 16.01 -12.94 6.20
CA THR A 127 15.50 -12.26 7.40
C THR A 127 16.48 -12.38 8.57
N ILE A 128 16.95 -13.58 8.87
CA ILE A 128 17.91 -13.83 9.97
C ILE A 128 19.19 -13.02 9.75
N ILE A 129 19.75 -13.05 8.54
CA ILE A 129 20.98 -12.31 8.21
C ILE A 129 20.75 -10.80 8.39
N ILE A 130 19.66 -10.25 7.87
CA ILE A 130 19.34 -8.82 7.96
C ILE A 130 19.16 -8.39 9.42
N VAL A 131 18.39 -9.14 10.21
CA VAL A 131 18.19 -8.88 11.63
C VAL A 131 19.52 -8.91 12.37
N PHE A 132 20.38 -9.88 12.09
CA PHE A 132 21.71 -9.96 12.69
C PHE A 132 22.58 -8.76 12.35
N ILE A 133 22.56 -8.29 11.10
CA ILE A 133 23.29 -7.08 10.69
C ILE A 133 22.75 -5.84 11.43
N ILE A 134 21.43 -5.66 11.47
CA ILE A 134 20.80 -4.55 12.18
C ILE A 134 21.17 -4.57 13.66
N MET A 135 21.08 -5.74 14.31
CA MET A 135 21.47 -5.89 15.73
C MET A 135 22.94 -5.54 15.95
N LYS A 136 23.84 -6.01 15.09
CA LYS A 136 25.27 -5.64 15.17
C LYS A 136 25.50 -4.13 14.99
N LEU A 137 24.76 -3.48 14.11
CA LEU A 137 24.83 -2.04 13.90
C LEU A 137 24.35 -1.29 15.15
N LEU A 138 23.21 -1.67 15.70
CA LEU A 138 22.68 -1.08 16.93
C LEU A 138 23.65 -1.19 18.10
N LEU A 139 24.27 -2.36 18.27
CA LEU A 139 25.28 -2.60 19.33
C LEU A 139 26.55 -1.76 19.16
N LYS A 140 26.85 -1.25 17.97
CA LYS A 140 27.98 -0.35 17.73
C LYS A 140 27.78 1.05 18.29
N LYS A 141 26.52 1.49 18.47
CA LYS A 141 26.15 2.79 19.02
C LYS A 141 25.13 2.60 20.14
N GLN A 142 25.57 2.01 21.24
CA GLN A 142 24.72 1.62 22.36
C GLN A 142 23.91 2.78 22.95
N GLU A 143 24.49 3.99 22.95
CA GLU A 143 23.84 5.22 23.42
C GLU A 143 22.63 5.62 22.54
N LYS A 144 22.52 5.07 21.33
CA LYS A 144 21.43 5.33 20.38
C LYS A 144 20.40 4.21 20.29
N ILE A 145 20.60 3.09 21.01
CA ILE A 145 19.70 1.93 20.96
C ILE A 145 18.27 2.31 21.34
N LEU A 146 18.10 3.11 22.38
CA LEU A 146 16.76 3.53 22.83
C LEU A 146 16.03 4.35 21.76
N GLU A 147 16.70 5.31 21.16
CA GLU A 147 16.15 6.14 20.10
C GLU A 147 15.78 5.29 18.85
N ALA A 148 16.70 4.42 18.42
CA ALA A 148 16.47 3.51 17.31
C ALA A 148 15.31 2.54 17.61
N GLY A 149 15.24 2.02 18.84
CA GLY A 149 14.12 1.17 19.28
C GLY A 149 12.77 1.87 19.25
N ILE A 150 12.72 3.14 19.70
CA ILE A 150 11.49 3.96 19.64
C ILE A 150 11.05 4.17 18.18
N LEU A 151 11.99 4.30 17.24
CA LEU A 151 11.67 4.50 15.83
C LEU A 151 11.21 3.19 15.16
N ILE A 152 11.83 2.07 15.48
CA ILE A 152 11.60 0.78 14.80
C ILE A 152 10.36 0.07 15.35
N LEU A 153 10.22 -0.01 16.68
CA LEU A 153 9.26 -0.90 17.33
C LEU A 153 7.80 -0.61 16.97
N PRO A 154 7.29 0.65 16.97
CA PRO A 154 5.91 0.93 16.64
C PRO A 154 5.56 0.53 15.21
N LEU A 155 6.46 0.74 14.25
CA LEU A 155 6.24 0.34 12.86
C LEU A 155 6.20 -1.19 12.74
N ILE A 156 7.14 -1.91 13.38
CA ILE A 156 7.12 -3.37 13.40
C ILE A 156 5.82 -3.89 14.02
N LEU A 157 5.43 -3.39 15.18
CA LEU A 157 4.19 -3.82 15.85
C LEU A 157 2.97 -3.56 14.98
N PHE A 158 2.90 -2.40 14.32
CA PHE A 158 1.80 -2.12 13.41
C PHE A 158 1.81 -3.07 12.20
N MET A 159 2.96 -3.32 11.61
CA MET A 159 3.08 -4.28 10.51
C MET A 159 2.78 -5.71 10.97
N MET A 160 3.02 -6.06 12.23
CA MET A 160 2.73 -7.37 12.80
C MET A 160 1.27 -7.61 13.16
N PHE A 161 0.60 -6.62 13.70
CA PHE A 161 -0.73 -6.80 14.29
C PHE A 161 -1.83 -6.02 13.58
N GLY A 162 -1.45 -5.10 12.69
CA GLY A 162 -2.37 -4.28 11.94
C GLY A 162 -2.54 -4.76 10.50
N TYR A 163 -2.11 -3.93 9.57
CA TYR A 163 -2.20 -4.19 8.14
C TYR A 163 -0.82 -4.13 7.51
N SER A 164 -0.43 -5.18 6.81
CA SER A 164 0.78 -5.18 6.00
C SER A 164 0.54 -5.84 4.65
N ASN A 165 0.98 -5.17 3.60
CA ASN A 165 1.08 -5.75 2.28
C ASN A 165 2.52 -5.56 1.77
N TYR A 166 2.94 -6.36 0.79
CA TYR A 166 4.32 -6.36 0.31
C TYR A 166 4.82 -5.00 -0.19
N TRP A 167 3.95 -4.18 -0.76
CA TRP A 167 4.32 -2.82 -1.21
C TRP A 167 4.60 -1.84 -0.06
N HIS A 168 4.22 -2.15 1.18
CA HIS A 168 4.54 -1.34 2.36
C HIS A 168 5.91 -1.66 2.96
N ASN A 169 6.48 -2.81 2.62
CA ASN A 169 7.72 -3.30 3.21
C ASN A 169 8.90 -2.32 2.98
N GLY A 170 8.91 -1.60 1.85
CA GLY A 170 9.91 -0.59 1.55
C GLY A 170 10.02 0.53 2.60
N LEU A 171 8.94 0.82 3.33
CA LEU A 171 8.97 1.83 4.41
C LEU A 171 9.88 1.43 5.56
N PHE A 172 9.99 0.15 5.86
CA PHE A 172 10.93 -0.34 6.87
C PHE A 172 12.39 -0.11 6.44
N PHE A 173 12.71 -0.34 5.17
CA PHE A 173 14.03 -0.03 4.62
C PHE A 173 14.33 1.48 4.69
N LEU A 174 13.38 2.34 4.31
CA LEU A 174 13.53 3.78 4.43
C LEU A 174 13.75 4.23 5.89
N LEU A 175 13.07 3.61 6.83
CA LEU A 175 13.26 3.86 8.25
C LEU A 175 14.68 3.49 8.72
N ILE A 176 15.24 2.38 8.26
CA ILE A 176 16.63 1.97 8.57
C ILE A 176 17.63 2.96 7.99
N ILE A 177 17.42 3.45 6.76
CA ILE A 177 18.26 4.51 6.17
C ILE A 177 18.15 5.80 7.00
N PHE A 178 16.93 6.19 7.37
CA PHE A 178 16.70 7.37 8.22
C PHE A 178 17.44 7.27 9.55
N ILE A 179 17.32 6.13 10.27
CA ILE A 179 18.05 5.86 11.51
C ILE A 179 19.56 5.89 11.27
N GLY A 180 20.00 5.31 10.17
CA GLY A 180 21.40 5.33 9.76
C GLY A 180 21.94 6.76 9.61
N TRP A 181 21.15 7.64 9.04
CA TRP A 181 21.51 9.04 8.85
C TRP A 181 21.54 9.82 10.16
N ILE A 182 20.44 9.82 10.92
CA ILE A 182 20.34 10.62 12.16
C ILE A 182 21.32 10.20 13.27
N HIS A 183 21.82 8.96 13.23
CA HIS A 183 22.77 8.44 14.19
C HIS A 183 24.19 8.27 13.63
N ASN A 184 24.46 8.79 12.44
CA ASN A 184 25.77 8.74 11.79
C ASN A 184 26.31 7.30 11.66
N TYR A 185 25.45 6.33 11.27
CA TYR A 185 25.88 4.95 10.96
C TYR A 185 26.67 4.88 9.65
N GLN A 186 26.62 5.93 8.80
CA GLN A 186 27.47 6.05 7.61
C GLN A 186 28.97 6.00 7.93
N ASP A 187 29.37 6.30 9.16
CA ASP A 187 30.76 6.16 9.62
C ASP A 187 31.15 4.70 9.87
N ILE A 188 30.18 3.79 9.87
CA ILE A 188 30.38 2.37 10.10
C ILE A 188 30.47 1.63 8.76
N LYS A 189 31.67 1.12 8.42
CA LYS A 189 31.91 0.38 7.18
C LYS A 189 30.87 -0.73 6.91
N LEU A 190 30.43 -1.46 7.95
CA LEU A 190 29.41 -2.50 7.83
C LEU A 190 28.07 -1.94 7.32
N PHE A 191 27.65 -0.76 7.76
CA PHE A 191 26.42 -0.12 7.31
C PHE A 191 26.51 0.22 5.82
N ASN A 192 27.60 0.86 5.40
CA ASN A 192 27.80 1.23 4.01
C ASN A 192 27.84 0.01 3.08
N ILE A 193 28.56 -1.04 3.46
CA ILE A 193 28.59 -2.30 2.71
C ILE A 193 27.18 -2.88 2.61
N PHE A 194 26.45 -2.93 3.71
CA PHE A 194 25.08 -3.45 3.72
C PHE A 194 24.16 -2.67 2.75
N ILE A 195 24.16 -1.34 2.83
CA ILE A 195 23.34 -0.50 1.93
C ILE A 195 23.74 -0.68 0.47
N VAL A 196 25.05 -0.70 0.16
CA VAL A 196 25.55 -0.90 -1.20
C VAL A 196 25.11 -2.27 -1.74
N LEU A 197 25.20 -3.34 -0.95
CA LEU A 197 24.77 -4.66 -1.37
C LEU A 197 23.27 -4.70 -1.63
N VAL A 198 22.46 -4.07 -0.77
CA VAL A 198 21.01 -3.97 -1.01
C VAL A 198 20.73 -3.22 -2.30
N CYS A 199 21.39 -2.10 -2.57
CA CYS A 199 21.22 -1.36 -3.81
C CYS A 199 21.61 -2.18 -5.04
N ILE A 200 22.75 -2.91 -4.99
CA ILE A 200 23.19 -3.77 -6.08
C ILE A 200 22.14 -4.85 -6.42
N VAL A 201 21.50 -5.42 -5.42
CA VAL A 201 20.46 -6.43 -5.63
C VAL A 201 19.15 -5.78 -6.15
N GLN A 202 18.81 -4.60 -5.67
CA GLN A 202 17.56 -3.92 -6.05
C GLN A 202 17.59 -3.31 -7.46
N ILE A 203 18.76 -2.85 -7.96
CA ILE A 203 18.88 -2.21 -9.28
C ILE A 203 18.40 -3.12 -10.42
N PRO A 204 18.92 -4.35 -10.60
CA PRO A 204 18.45 -5.25 -11.66
C PRO A 204 16.96 -5.54 -11.55
N TRP A 205 16.46 -5.69 -10.33
CA TRP A 205 15.05 -5.94 -10.08
C TRP A 205 14.16 -4.75 -10.45
N SER A 206 14.58 -3.53 -10.08
CA SER A 206 13.88 -2.30 -10.48
C SER A 206 13.84 -2.13 -11.99
N ILE A 207 14.96 -2.40 -12.68
CA ILE A 207 15.03 -2.33 -14.15
C ILE A 207 14.07 -3.35 -14.76
N SER A 208 14.10 -4.59 -14.30
CA SER A 208 13.21 -5.65 -14.79
C SER A 208 11.73 -5.30 -14.57
N SER A 209 11.36 -4.83 -13.37
CA SER A 209 10.00 -4.41 -13.06
C SER A 209 9.56 -3.22 -13.92
N SER A 210 10.43 -2.24 -14.14
CA SER A 210 10.12 -1.08 -14.99
C SER A 210 9.92 -1.46 -16.46
N ILE A 211 10.72 -2.40 -16.95
CA ILE A 211 10.54 -2.95 -18.31
C ILE A 211 9.23 -3.71 -18.41
N TYR A 212 8.90 -4.51 -17.40
CA TYR A 212 7.65 -5.26 -17.34
C TYR A 212 6.45 -4.30 -17.33
N GLU A 213 6.42 -3.31 -16.41
CA GLU A 213 5.34 -2.32 -16.35
C GLU A 213 5.19 -1.45 -17.62
N TYR A 214 6.28 -1.28 -18.37
CA TYR A 214 6.23 -0.58 -19.65
C TYR A 214 5.61 -1.43 -20.77
N LYS A 215 5.86 -2.75 -20.74
CA LYS A 215 5.41 -3.68 -21.78
C LYS A 215 4.02 -4.25 -21.51
N GLU A 216 3.72 -4.51 -20.27
CA GLU A 216 2.49 -5.20 -19.86
C GLU A 216 1.46 -4.21 -19.29
N THR A 217 0.23 -4.41 -19.66
CA THR A 217 -0.89 -3.63 -19.12
C THR A 217 -1.19 -4.09 -17.69
N TYR A 218 -1.12 -3.17 -16.72
CA TYR A 218 -1.46 -3.48 -15.33
C TYR A 218 -2.93 -3.89 -15.17
N SER A 219 -3.83 -3.18 -15.83
CA SER A 219 -5.27 -3.46 -15.79
C SER A 219 -5.89 -3.22 -17.15
N PRO A 220 -6.50 -4.20 -17.78
CA PRO A 220 -7.20 -4.07 -19.06
C PRO A 220 -8.59 -3.42 -18.91
N ALA A 221 -8.83 -2.65 -17.83
CA ALA A 221 -10.10 -1.96 -17.62
C ALA A 221 -10.43 -0.99 -18.76
N LYS A 222 -9.40 -0.37 -19.36
CA LYS A 222 -9.58 0.55 -20.49
C LYS A 222 -10.05 -0.21 -21.73
N GLU A 223 -9.45 -1.34 -22.03
CA GLU A 223 -9.79 -2.20 -23.14
C GLU A 223 -11.24 -2.73 -23.01
N VAL A 224 -11.64 -3.15 -21.81
CA VAL A 224 -13.04 -3.56 -21.53
C VAL A 224 -13.99 -2.39 -21.73
N VAL A 225 -13.62 -1.19 -21.32
CA VAL A 225 -14.45 0.03 -21.51
C VAL A 225 -14.57 0.39 -22.99
N GLU A 226 -13.48 0.32 -23.75
CA GLU A 226 -13.49 0.55 -25.20
C GLU A 226 -14.43 -0.46 -25.88
N PHE A 227 -14.33 -1.73 -25.51
CA PHE A 227 -15.23 -2.79 -25.95
C PHE A 227 -16.71 -2.48 -25.65
N ILE A 228 -17.05 -2.06 -24.43
CA ILE A 228 -18.42 -1.69 -24.07
C ILE A 228 -18.92 -0.52 -24.91
N LYS A 229 -18.05 0.47 -25.19
CA LYS A 229 -18.40 1.66 -25.97
C LYS A 229 -18.54 1.39 -27.48
N GLU A 230 -17.64 0.58 -28.05
CA GLU A 230 -17.65 0.24 -29.48
C GLU A 230 -18.89 -0.56 -29.88
N HIS A 231 -19.44 -1.35 -28.96
CA HIS A 231 -20.63 -2.18 -29.21
C HIS A 231 -21.92 -1.55 -28.65
N ASP A 232 -21.87 -0.30 -28.19
CA ASP A 232 -23.00 0.42 -27.55
C ASP A 232 -23.68 -0.32 -26.38
N TYR A 233 -22.88 -1.10 -25.66
CA TYR A 233 -23.37 -1.93 -24.55
C TYR A 233 -23.62 -1.12 -23.26
N LYS A 234 -23.44 0.20 -23.27
CA LYS A 234 -23.65 1.06 -22.09
C LYS A 234 -25.06 0.93 -21.50
N ASN A 235 -26.06 0.71 -22.36
CA ASN A 235 -27.46 0.59 -21.96
C ASN A 235 -27.85 -0.81 -21.48
N MET A 236 -26.93 -1.77 -21.56
CA MET A 236 -27.13 -3.12 -21.08
C MET A 236 -27.13 -3.20 -19.55
N LYS A 237 -27.75 -4.24 -19.04
CA LYS A 237 -27.76 -4.55 -17.62
C LYS A 237 -26.48 -5.26 -17.24
N ILE A 238 -25.41 -4.46 -16.99
CA ILE A 238 -24.07 -4.95 -16.66
C ILE A 238 -23.97 -5.26 -15.18
N TYR A 239 -23.51 -6.45 -14.82
CA TYR A 239 -23.19 -6.84 -13.45
C TYR A 239 -21.67 -6.90 -13.23
N GLY A 240 -21.15 -6.14 -12.26
CA GLY A 240 -19.79 -6.27 -11.77
C GLY A 240 -19.76 -7.10 -10.50
N LEU A 241 -18.92 -8.13 -10.47
CA LEU A 241 -18.95 -9.14 -9.41
C LEU A 241 -17.84 -9.00 -8.39
N GLU A 242 -16.89 -8.10 -8.63
CA GLU A 242 -15.76 -7.84 -7.76
C GLU A 242 -15.47 -6.33 -7.64
N PHE A 243 -14.58 -5.94 -6.74
CA PHE A 243 -14.25 -4.53 -6.53
C PHE A 243 -13.29 -3.95 -7.59
N TYR A 244 -12.58 -4.78 -8.33
CA TYR A 244 -11.66 -4.32 -9.37
C TYR A 244 -12.37 -3.67 -10.54
N GLU A 245 -13.63 -4.08 -10.80
CA GLU A 245 -14.47 -3.51 -11.85
C GLU A 245 -14.75 -2.02 -11.64
N CYS A 246 -14.62 -1.51 -10.39
CA CYS A 246 -14.79 -0.08 -10.12
C CYS A 246 -13.82 0.82 -10.91
N ALA A 247 -12.68 0.27 -11.38
CA ALA A 247 -11.75 1.00 -12.25
C ALA A 247 -12.41 1.44 -13.56
N MET A 248 -13.40 0.70 -14.06
CA MET A 248 -14.11 1.03 -15.30
C MET A 248 -14.99 2.27 -15.14
N ASN A 249 -15.57 2.51 -13.96
CA ASN A 249 -16.37 3.71 -13.70
C ASN A 249 -15.59 5.01 -13.85
N ALA A 250 -14.25 4.98 -13.82
CA ALA A 250 -13.41 6.14 -14.08
C ALA A 250 -13.49 6.65 -15.53
N TYR A 251 -13.95 5.82 -16.45
CA TYR A 251 -14.10 6.11 -17.87
C TYR A 251 -15.53 6.46 -18.27
N PHE A 252 -16.46 6.46 -17.30
CA PHE A 252 -17.86 6.83 -17.45
C PHE A 252 -18.21 7.93 -16.44
N ASP A 253 -19.20 8.77 -16.77
CA ASP A 253 -19.67 9.83 -15.87
C ASP A 253 -20.57 9.28 -14.75
N GLU A 254 -20.96 8.04 -14.83
CA GLU A 254 -21.89 7.35 -13.94
C GLU A 254 -21.40 5.93 -13.59
N ASN A 255 -22.05 5.28 -12.61
CA ASN A 255 -21.84 3.87 -12.35
C ASN A 255 -22.59 3.05 -13.39
N ILE A 256 -21.84 2.21 -14.14
CA ILE A 256 -22.41 1.36 -15.19
C ILE A 256 -22.93 0.01 -14.66
N PHE A 257 -22.61 -0.35 -13.42
CA PHE A 257 -22.97 -1.66 -12.86
C PHE A 257 -24.36 -1.62 -12.23
N TYR A 258 -25.27 -2.39 -12.78
CA TYR A 258 -26.67 -2.43 -12.35
C TYR A 258 -26.84 -2.97 -10.92
N ASN A 259 -26.01 -3.93 -10.52
CA ASN A 259 -26.05 -4.55 -9.19
C ASN A 259 -25.37 -3.71 -8.10
N TRP A 260 -24.71 -2.62 -8.46
CA TRP A 260 -24.10 -1.73 -7.49
C TRP A 260 -25.05 -0.58 -7.12
N ASN A 261 -24.89 -0.06 -5.90
CA ASN A 261 -25.61 1.14 -5.53
C ASN A 261 -25.21 2.27 -6.49
N LYS A 262 -26.20 2.92 -7.12
CA LYS A 262 -25.99 3.98 -8.13
C LYS A 262 -25.15 5.16 -7.62
N ASP A 263 -25.12 5.37 -6.29
CA ASP A 263 -24.31 6.42 -5.66
C ASP A 263 -22.84 6.00 -5.46
N LEU A 264 -22.50 4.72 -5.66
CA LEU A 264 -21.16 4.18 -5.46
C LEU A 264 -20.37 4.23 -6.76
N ARG A 265 -19.62 5.32 -6.97
CA ARG A 265 -18.60 5.38 -8.04
C ARG A 265 -17.26 4.78 -7.64
N PHE A 266 -17.04 4.54 -6.33
CA PHE A 266 -15.76 4.17 -5.77
C PHE A 266 -15.91 2.97 -4.84
N PHE A 267 -14.90 2.11 -4.86
CA PHE A 267 -14.77 1.06 -3.86
C PHE A 267 -14.31 1.66 -2.52
N TYR A 268 -14.90 1.20 -1.42
CA TYR A 268 -14.42 1.47 -0.08
C TYR A 268 -14.45 0.22 0.80
N TRP A 269 -13.46 0.08 1.65
CA TRP A 269 -13.30 -1.06 2.53
C TRP A 269 -14.29 -0.99 3.69
N SER A 270 -15.48 -1.52 3.52
CA SER A 270 -16.53 -1.60 4.53
C SER A 270 -17.27 -2.93 4.42
N LYS A 271 -17.62 -3.52 5.57
CA LYS A 271 -18.50 -4.69 5.63
C LYS A 271 -19.91 -4.41 5.09
N LYS A 272 -20.28 -3.14 4.99
CA LYS A 272 -21.56 -2.68 4.43
C LYS A 272 -21.49 -2.47 2.93
N SER A 273 -20.30 -2.59 2.34
CA SER A 273 -20.15 -2.52 0.90
C SER A 273 -20.79 -3.76 0.28
N ASP A 274 -21.60 -3.55 -0.74
CA ASP A 274 -22.37 -4.61 -1.39
C ASP A 274 -21.49 -5.69 -2.04
N PHE A 275 -20.21 -5.38 -2.31
CA PHE A 275 -19.22 -6.31 -2.85
C PHE A 275 -18.96 -7.56 -1.98
N TYR A 276 -19.11 -7.48 -0.67
CA TYR A 276 -18.83 -8.61 0.23
C TYR A 276 -20.02 -9.54 0.45
N ASN A 277 -21.21 -9.11 0.07
CA ASN A 277 -22.46 -9.86 0.30
C ASN A 277 -22.91 -10.67 -0.90
N TYR A 278 -22.20 -10.57 -2.03
CA TYR A 278 -22.55 -11.25 -3.26
C TYR A 278 -22.08 -12.71 -3.24
N LYS A 279 -22.99 -13.62 -2.94
CA LYS A 279 -22.85 -15.01 -3.38
C LYS A 279 -23.42 -15.11 -4.79
N ILE A 280 -22.52 -15.26 -5.76
CA ILE A 280 -22.87 -15.39 -7.14
C ILE A 280 -23.39 -16.80 -7.35
N ASP A 281 -24.70 -16.92 -7.50
CA ASP A 281 -25.35 -18.11 -8.02
C ASP A 281 -25.63 -17.87 -9.51
N ALA A 282 -25.03 -18.68 -10.38
CA ALA A 282 -25.23 -18.61 -11.82
C ALA A 282 -26.72 -18.63 -12.18
N LYS A 283 -27.55 -19.44 -11.47
CA LYS A 283 -29.00 -19.48 -11.65
C LYS A 283 -29.67 -18.13 -11.36
N SER A 284 -29.18 -17.40 -10.36
CA SER A 284 -29.69 -16.07 -10.02
C SER A 284 -29.36 -15.05 -11.11
N LEU A 285 -28.18 -15.12 -11.71
CA LEU A 285 -27.77 -14.23 -12.79
C LEU A 285 -28.63 -14.48 -14.05
N ILE A 286 -28.76 -15.73 -14.46
CA ILE A 286 -29.59 -16.12 -15.60
C ILE A 286 -31.07 -15.71 -15.38
N LYS A 287 -31.59 -15.95 -14.16
CA LYS A 287 -32.97 -15.60 -13.81
C LYS A 287 -33.25 -14.10 -13.81
N ASN A 288 -32.23 -13.30 -13.54
CA ASN A 288 -32.35 -11.84 -13.48
C ASN A 288 -32.20 -11.15 -14.83
N ASP A 289 -32.06 -11.91 -15.90
CA ASP A 289 -31.96 -11.41 -17.27
C ASP A 289 -30.80 -10.38 -17.35
N VAL A 290 -29.59 -10.84 -17.05
CA VAL A 290 -28.38 -10.03 -17.07
C VAL A 290 -27.77 -10.04 -18.45
N ASP A 291 -27.56 -8.88 -19.03
CA ASP A 291 -27.04 -8.76 -20.41
C ASP A 291 -25.53 -8.96 -20.47
N MET A 292 -24.80 -8.56 -19.42
CA MET A 292 -23.35 -8.69 -19.36
C MET A 292 -22.87 -8.89 -17.93
N ILE A 293 -21.91 -9.78 -17.76
CA ILE A 293 -21.26 -10.03 -16.47
C ILE A 293 -19.77 -9.75 -16.63
N ILE A 294 -19.20 -8.94 -15.74
CA ILE A 294 -17.78 -8.67 -15.68
C ILE A 294 -17.26 -9.15 -14.34
N VAL A 295 -16.22 -9.99 -14.37
CA VAL A 295 -15.66 -10.60 -13.18
C VAL A 295 -14.13 -10.64 -13.24
N THR A 296 -13.49 -10.53 -12.08
CA THR A 296 -12.06 -10.73 -11.91
C THR A 296 -11.83 -12.11 -11.30
N PRO A 297 -11.54 -13.15 -12.09
CA PRO A 297 -11.52 -14.54 -11.63
C PRO A 297 -10.44 -14.85 -10.59
N THR A 298 -9.46 -13.96 -10.41
CA THR A 298 -8.36 -14.16 -9.48
C THR A 298 -8.82 -14.22 -8.01
N TYR A 299 -9.93 -13.58 -7.68
CA TYR A 299 -10.37 -13.41 -6.30
C TYR A 299 -11.70 -14.09 -5.98
N MET A 300 -12.53 -14.31 -6.97
CA MET A 300 -13.83 -14.99 -6.79
C MET A 300 -13.87 -16.35 -7.44
N LYS A 301 -14.43 -17.31 -6.71
CA LYS A 301 -14.88 -18.57 -7.29
C LYS A 301 -16.33 -18.40 -7.73
N TYR A 302 -16.54 -18.22 -9.02
CA TYR A 302 -17.86 -18.24 -9.63
C TYR A 302 -18.06 -19.55 -10.39
N ASP A 303 -19.32 -19.89 -10.64
CA ASP A 303 -19.69 -21.14 -11.31
C ASP A 303 -19.58 -20.96 -12.84
N ARG A 304 -18.31 -20.76 -13.29
CA ARG A 304 -17.97 -20.47 -14.68
C ARG A 304 -18.58 -21.50 -15.64
N ASP A 305 -18.43 -22.78 -15.31
CA ASP A 305 -18.86 -23.88 -16.19
C ASP A 305 -20.39 -23.85 -16.46
N LYS A 306 -21.18 -23.36 -15.50
CA LYS A 306 -22.61 -23.15 -15.71
C LYS A 306 -22.96 -21.90 -16.48
N LEU A 307 -22.16 -20.86 -16.38
CA LEU A 307 -22.40 -19.62 -17.11
C LEU A 307 -22.09 -19.78 -18.59
N ILE A 308 -21.01 -20.44 -18.95
CA ILE A 308 -20.61 -20.67 -20.36
C ILE A 308 -21.58 -21.57 -21.12
N GLU A 309 -22.50 -22.26 -20.45
CA GLU A 309 -23.61 -22.95 -21.13
C GLU A 309 -24.63 -21.99 -21.77
N TYR A 310 -24.70 -20.74 -21.28
CA TYR A 310 -25.66 -19.72 -21.68
C TYR A 310 -25.04 -18.46 -22.23
N TYR A 311 -23.75 -18.24 -22.02
CA TYR A 311 -23.03 -17.03 -22.34
C TYR A 311 -21.70 -17.34 -23.02
N ASP A 312 -21.29 -16.46 -23.93
CA ASP A 312 -19.93 -16.42 -24.46
C ASP A 312 -19.00 -15.68 -23.49
N GLU A 313 -17.77 -16.14 -23.32
CA GLU A 313 -16.78 -15.54 -22.45
C GLU A 313 -15.65 -14.92 -23.25
N TYR A 314 -15.28 -13.68 -22.91
CA TYR A 314 -14.13 -12.95 -23.45
C TYR A 314 -13.19 -12.61 -22.32
N ILE A 315 -11.92 -12.96 -22.46
CA ILE A 315 -10.90 -12.79 -21.42
C ILE A 315 -10.00 -11.64 -21.81
N PHE A 316 -9.97 -10.58 -21.00
CA PHE A 316 -9.07 -9.44 -21.12
C PHE A 316 -7.91 -9.62 -20.15
N ARG A 317 -6.70 -9.76 -20.66
CA ARG A 317 -5.51 -10.07 -19.86
C ARG A 317 -4.61 -8.87 -19.67
N GLY A 318 -4.18 -8.68 -18.42
CA GLY A 318 -3.13 -7.82 -17.93
C GLY A 318 -2.59 -8.43 -16.65
N ASP A 319 -2.03 -7.66 -15.75
CA ASP A 319 -1.74 -8.11 -14.37
C ASP A 319 -3.04 -8.43 -13.62
N THR A 320 -4.11 -7.68 -13.92
CA THR A 320 -5.49 -8.02 -13.58
C THR A 320 -6.14 -8.67 -14.80
N ILE A 321 -6.94 -9.69 -14.59
CA ILE A 321 -7.69 -10.38 -15.64
C ILE A 321 -9.17 -10.02 -15.46
N TYR A 322 -9.86 -9.69 -16.57
CA TYR A 322 -11.30 -9.54 -16.59
C TYR A 322 -11.91 -10.57 -17.52
N ASP A 323 -12.88 -11.33 -17.01
CA ASP A 323 -13.75 -12.14 -17.83
C ASP A 323 -15.03 -11.33 -18.10
N VAL A 324 -15.32 -11.12 -19.37
CA VAL A 324 -16.53 -10.49 -19.86
C VAL A 324 -17.41 -11.57 -20.46
N ILE A 325 -18.60 -11.75 -19.91
CA ILE A 325 -19.51 -12.84 -20.20
C ILE A 325 -20.80 -12.25 -20.79
N ILE A 326 -21.14 -12.60 -22.01
CA ILE A 326 -22.24 -12.03 -22.80
C ILE A 326 -23.13 -13.17 -23.32
N PRO A 327 -24.46 -12.97 -23.49
CA PRO A 327 -25.34 -13.99 -24.06
C PRO A 327 -24.85 -14.51 -25.40
N ASN A 328 -25.05 -15.81 -25.65
CA ASN A 328 -24.60 -16.51 -26.87
C ASN A 328 -25.19 -15.96 -28.17
N ASP A 329 -26.27 -15.19 -28.11
CA ASP A 329 -26.93 -14.55 -29.24
C ASP A 329 -26.40 -13.12 -29.52
N ALA A 330 -25.49 -12.62 -28.71
CA ALA A 330 -24.82 -11.36 -28.98
C ALA A 330 -23.92 -11.46 -30.23
N GLU A 331 -23.79 -10.36 -30.98
CA GLU A 331 -22.92 -10.32 -32.15
C GLU A 331 -21.49 -10.72 -31.78
N VAL A 332 -20.91 -11.63 -32.58
CA VAL A 332 -19.60 -12.20 -32.32
C VAL A 332 -18.52 -11.10 -32.41
N ILE A 333 -17.82 -10.93 -31.33
CA ILE A 333 -16.69 -10.01 -31.25
C ILE A 333 -15.47 -10.68 -31.88
N ASN A 334 -14.73 -9.93 -32.70
CA ASN A 334 -13.47 -10.41 -33.20
C ASN A 334 -12.48 -10.54 -32.06
N VAL A 335 -11.96 -11.74 -31.90
CA VAL A 335 -10.85 -12.03 -30.99
C VAL A 335 -9.62 -11.26 -31.51
N ASP A 336 -9.04 -10.43 -30.69
CA ASP A 336 -7.85 -9.67 -31.00
C ASP A 336 -6.75 -10.04 -29.99
N GLU A 337 -5.96 -11.05 -30.33
CA GLU A 337 -4.88 -11.56 -29.47
C GLU A 337 -3.79 -10.52 -29.25
N GLU A 338 -3.57 -9.58 -30.18
CA GLU A 338 -2.60 -8.48 -30.00
C GLU A 338 -3.05 -7.49 -28.94
N LYS A 339 -4.37 -7.32 -28.76
CA LYS A 339 -4.94 -6.51 -27.68
C LYS A 339 -5.20 -7.31 -26.40
N GLY A 340 -4.84 -8.60 -26.36
CA GLY A 340 -5.04 -9.45 -25.20
C GLY A 340 -6.49 -9.88 -24.99
N ILE A 341 -7.32 -9.93 -26.04
CA ILE A 341 -8.71 -10.40 -25.99
C ILE A 341 -8.74 -11.84 -26.49
N TYR A 342 -9.16 -12.75 -25.63
CA TYR A 342 -9.25 -14.18 -25.91
C TYR A 342 -10.70 -14.65 -25.69
N ARG A 343 -11.11 -15.68 -26.47
CA ARG A 343 -12.40 -16.35 -26.33
C ARG A 343 -12.25 -17.72 -25.66
#